data_5e8d5372050f6f88d92800ca18d1a733
#
_entry.id   5e8d5372050f6f88d92800ca18d1a733
#
_cell.length_a   1.000
_cell.length_b   1.000
_cell.length_c   1.000
_cell.angle_alpha   90.00
_cell.angle_beta   90.00
_cell.angle_gamma   90.00
#
_symmetry.space_group_name_H-M   'P 1'
#
loop_
_entity.id
_entity.type
_entity.pdbx_description
1 polymer ?
#
loop_
_entity_poly.entity_id
_entity_poly.type
_entity_poly.pdbx_seq_one_letter_code
_entity_poly.pdbx_strand_id
1 'polypeptide(L)'
;IARRQRQMCIRDSLYPKEILEDIVALAREHQLIIFADEIYDRLVMDGKEHVAIASLAPDVFCVSMNGLSKSHRIAGFRVGWMVLSGPKDHVKGYIEGLNMLANMRLCSNVLAQQVVQTSLGGRQSVDDLLLPGGRIFEQRNFIHRAINDIPGLSAVKPKAGLYLFPKIDRQMYRIDDDEEFVLQLLKQEKVMLVHGRGFNWKDPDHFRIVYLPTVEELCLLYTSDAADE
;
A
#
# COMPACT_ATOMS: atom_id res chain seq x y z
N ILE A 1 -21.48 -14.26 0.84
CA ILE A 1 -20.65 -13.06 1.12
C ILE A 1 -19.51 -13.10 0.14
N ALA A 2 -19.51 -12.13 -0.76
CA ALA A 2 -18.53 -12.05 -1.82
C ALA A 2 -17.11 -11.97 -1.25
N ARG A 3 -16.31 -12.99 -1.49
CA ARG A 3 -14.86 -12.96 -1.33
C ARG A 3 -14.26 -12.06 -2.43
N ARG A 4 -14.51 -10.78 -2.37
CA ARG A 4 -13.92 -9.81 -3.28
C ARG A 4 -13.09 -8.86 -2.44
N GLN A 5 -11.97 -9.00 -2.64
CA GLN A 5 -10.82 -8.38 -3.29
C GLN A 5 -9.74 -8.03 -2.35
N ARG A 6 -8.71 -8.80 -2.39
CA ARG A 6 -7.43 -8.46 -1.77
C ARG A 6 -6.43 -7.91 -2.80
N GLN A 7 -6.89 -7.13 -3.77
CA GLN A 7 -5.97 -6.32 -4.59
C GLN A 7 -5.26 -5.22 -3.79
N MET A 8 -5.71 -5.00 -2.56
CA MET A 8 -5.27 -3.88 -1.72
C MET A 8 -3.83 -3.97 -1.21
N CYS A 9 -3.19 -5.12 -1.28
CA CYS A 9 -1.87 -5.28 -0.66
C CYS A 9 -0.70 -5.01 -1.61
N ILE A 10 -0.92 -4.88 -2.90
CA ILE A 10 0.12 -4.52 -3.89
C ILE A 10 0.58 -3.09 -3.66
N ARG A 11 -0.36 -2.13 -3.54
CA ARG A 11 -0.16 -0.73 -3.13
C ARG A 11 0.89 0.04 -3.95
N ASP A 12 0.98 -0.27 -5.23
CA ASP A 12 1.85 0.40 -6.19
C ASP A 12 1.13 1.49 -7.00
N SER A 13 -0.18 1.64 -6.80
CA SER A 13 -1.01 2.53 -7.61
C SER A 13 -1.88 3.46 -6.76
N LEU A 14 -2.17 4.62 -7.34
CA LEU A 14 -3.18 5.56 -6.87
C LEU A 14 -4.41 5.41 -7.76
N TYR A 15 -5.57 5.12 -7.17
CA TYR A 15 -6.82 5.03 -7.92
C TYR A 15 -7.22 6.39 -8.48
N PRO A 16 -7.46 6.52 -9.80
CA PRO A 16 -8.08 7.71 -10.37
C PRO A 16 -9.48 7.92 -9.78
N LYS A 17 -9.92 9.17 -9.75
CA LYS A 17 -11.24 9.52 -9.19
C LYS A 17 -12.38 8.77 -9.86
N GLU A 18 -12.30 8.59 -11.17
CA GLU A 18 -13.30 7.89 -11.99
C GLU A 18 -13.48 6.43 -11.53
N ILE A 19 -12.39 5.75 -11.23
CA ILE A 19 -12.44 4.37 -10.70
C ILE A 19 -13.06 4.34 -9.29
N LEU A 20 -12.77 5.34 -8.46
CA LEU A 20 -13.42 5.43 -7.15
C LEU A 20 -14.92 5.69 -7.28
N GLU A 21 -15.35 6.51 -8.23
CA GLU A 21 -16.75 6.76 -8.56
C GLU A 21 -17.46 5.49 -9.05
N ASP A 22 -16.80 4.67 -9.88
CA ASP A 22 -17.31 3.37 -10.31
C ASP A 22 -17.47 2.41 -9.12
N ILE A 23 -16.50 2.36 -8.21
CA ILE A 23 -16.59 1.56 -6.98
C ILE A 23 -17.78 2.01 -6.13
N VAL A 24 -17.99 3.31 -5.97
CA VAL A 24 -19.13 3.87 -5.23
C VAL A 24 -20.46 3.55 -5.92
N ALA A 25 -20.51 3.60 -7.26
CA ALA A 25 -21.71 3.22 -8.02
C ALA A 25 -22.09 1.74 -7.79
N LEU A 26 -21.10 0.84 -7.86
CA LEU A 26 -21.30 -0.57 -7.53
C LEU A 26 -21.74 -0.79 -6.07
N ALA A 27 -21.17 -0.02 -5.15
CA ALA A 27 -21.56 -0.11 -3.74
C ALA A 27 -23.02 0.33 -3.51
N ARG A 28 -23.50 1.34 -4.24
CA ARG A 28 -24.91 1.76 -4.23
C ARG A 28 -25.82 0.68 -4.80
N GLU A 29 -25.50 0.19 -6.00
CA GLU A 29 -26.29 -0.82 -6.71
C GLU A 29 -26.46 -2.10 -5.88
N HIS A 30 -25.39 -2.54 -5.25
CA HIS A 30 -25.37 -3.79 -4.51
C HIS A 30 -25.50 -3.64 -2.99
N GLN A 31 -25.80 -2.45 -2.50
CA GLN A 31 -25.96 -2.14 -1.07
C GLN A 31 -24.75 -2.62 -0.23
N LEU A 32 -23.54 -2.34 -0.70
CA LEU A 32 -22.30 -2.75 -0.06
C LEU A 32 -21.82 -1.71 0.97
N ILE A 33 -21.05 -2.19 1.93
CA ILE A 33 -20.26 -1.34 2.84
C ILE A 33 -18.87 -1.19 2.22
N ILE A 34 -18.35 0.04 2.20
CA ILE A 34 -16.99 0.32 1.73
C ILE A 34 -16.04 0.32 2.94
N PHE A 35 -15.03 -0.54 2.92
CA PHE A 35 -13.89 -0.48 3.83
C PHE A 35 -12.69 0.11 3.07
N ALA A 36 -12.25 1.30 3.49
CA ALA A 36 -11.15 2.01 2.86
C ALA A 36 -9.93 2.06 3.80
N ASP A 37 -8.85 1.36 3.44
CA ASP A 37 -7.56 1.49 4.10
C ASP A 37 -6.76 2.60 3.44
N GLU A 38 -6.79 3.79 4.02
CA GLU A 38 -6.19 5.01 3.47
C GLU A 38 -4.83 5.34 4.12
N ILE A 39 -4.13 4.32 4.65
CA ILE A 39 -2.85 4.48 5.35
C ILE A 39 -1.74 5.15 4.51
N TYR A 40 -1.89 5.17 3.17
CA TYR A 40 -0.94 5.79 2.23
C TYR A 40 -1.45 7.11 1.63
N ASP A 41 -2.49 7.71 2.17
CA ASP A 41 -3.13 8.94 1.67
C ASP A 41 -2.14 10.09 1.41
N ARG A 42 -1.11 10.22 2.26
CA ARG A 42 -0.07 11.24 2.17
C ARG A 42 1.18 10.84 1.39
N LEU A 43 1.29 9.58 0.97
CA LEU A 43 2.44 9.09 0.22
C LEU A 43 2.15 9.11 -1.28
N VAL A 44 1.81 10.27 -1.80
CA VAL A 44 1.47 10.48 -3.21
C VAL A 44 2.54 11.37 -3.85
N MET A 45 2.93 11.04 -5.07
CA MET A 45 4.03 11.68 -5.79
C MET A 45 3.57 12.23 -7.15
N ASP A 46 4.47 12.92 -7.84
CA ASP A 46 4.28 13.46 -9.20
C ASP A 46 3.10 14.46 -9.28
N GLY A 47 2.88 15.26 -8.23
CA GLY A 47 1.81 16.26 -8.18
C GLY A 47 0.40 15.67 -8.22
N LYS A 48 0.25 14.39 -7.91
CA LYS A 48 -1.06 13.75 -7.78
C LYS A 48 -1.62 13.98 -6.37
N GLU A 49 -2.94 13.85 -6.26
CA GLU A 49 -3.66 13.99 -4.99
C GLU A 49 -4.42 12.72 -4.66
N HIS A 50 -4.47 12.39 -3.38
CA HIS A 50 -5.33 11.34 -2.86
C HIS A 50 -6.77 11.84 -2.75
N VAL A 51 -7.71 11.04 -3.21
CA VAL A 51 -9.14 11.27 -3.02
C VAL A 51 -9.68 10.23 -2.05
N ALA A 52 -10.14 10.66 -0.89
CA ALA A 52 -10.79 9.76 0.06
C ALA A 52 -12.13 9.28 -0.52
N ILE A 53 -12.31 7.97 -0.65
CA ILE A 53 -13.51 7.41 -1.28
C ILE A 53 -14.80 7.80 -0.54
N ALA A 54 -14.73 7.96 0.78
CA ALA A 54 -15.86 8.42 1.59
C ALA A 54 -16.37 9.81 1.21
N SER A 55 -15.51 10.70 0.64
CA SER A 55 -15.92 12.02 0.15
C SER A 55 -16.78 11.96 -1.11
N LEU A 56 -16.71 10.85 -1.86
CA LEU A 56 -17.50 10.60 -3.07
C LEU A 56 -18.79 9.84 -2.78
N ALA A 57 -18.95 9.33 -1.55
CA ALA A 57 -20.01 8.41 -1.16
C ALA A 57 -20.77 8.86 0.10
N PRO A 58 -21.39 10.08 0.12
CA PRO A 58 -22.09 10.56 1.31
C PRO A 58 -23.34 9.73 1.68
N ASP A 59 -23.85 8.98 0.72
CA ASP A 59 -25.04 8.13 0.78
C ASP A 59 -24.73 6.63 0.97
N VAL A 60 -23.46 6.25 1.01
CA VAL A 60 -23.00 4.87 1.26
C VAL A 60 -22.29 4.81 2.61
N PHE A 61 -22.53 3.76 3.38
CA PHE A 61 -21.80 3.58 4.64
C PHE A 61 -20.35 3.18 4.34
N CYS A 62 -19.41 4.03 4.81
CA CYS A 62 -17.99 3.83 4.65
C CYS A 62 -17.29 3.74 6.00
N VAL A 63 -16.30 2.86 6.05
CA VAL A 63 -15.38 2.66 7.16
C VAL A 63 -13.97 3.01 6.66
N SER A 64 -13.54 4.24 6.91
CA SER A 64 -12.19 4.71 6.52
C SER A 64 -11.20 4.46 7.66
N MET A 65 -10.11 3.78 7.35
CA MET A 65 -9.04 3.46 8.29
C MET A 65 -7.77 4.20 7.91
N ASN A 66 -7.10 4.79 8.90
CA ASN A 66 -5.84 5.50 8.71
C ASN A 66 -4.99 5.44 10.00
N GLY A 67 -3.78 5.98 9.97
CA GLY A 67 -2.87 5.97 11.10
C GLY A 67 -1.55 6.68 10.80
N LEU A 68 -0.71 6.79 11.81
CA LEU A 68 0.57 7.49 11.72
C LEU A 68 1.73 6.61 11.23
N SER A 69 1.49 5.32 11.03
CA SER A 69 2.56 4.35 10.73
C SER A 69 3.35 4.68 9.46
N LYS A 70 2.70 5.21 8.43
CA LYS A 70 3.32 5.46 7.12
C LYS A 70 3.59 6.94 6.88
N SER A 71 2.58 7.78 7.00
CA SER A 71 2.70 9.22 6.79
C SER A 71 3.73 9.88 7.74
N HIS A 72 3.79 9.44 8.99
CA HIS A 72 4.69 9.99 10.00
C HIS A 72 5.89 9.06 10.33
N ARG A 73 5.96 7.87 9.71
CA ARG A 73 7.06 6.87 9.90
C ARG A 73 7.21 6.39 11.35
N ILE A 74 6.15 6.44 12.13
CA ILE A 74 6.12 6.01 13.53
C ILE A 74 5.31 4.72 13.71
N ALA A 75 5.57 3.73 12.86
CA ALA A 75 4.89 2.44 12.90
C ALA A 75 4.98 1.75 14.28
N GLY A 76 6.05 1.98 15.02
CA GLY A 76 6.27 1.47 16.37
C GLY A 76 5.32 2.04 17.42
N PHE A 77 4.69 3.18 17.19
CA PHE A 77 3.73 3.78 18.12
C PHE A 77 2.40 3.04 18.13
N ARG A 78 2.12 2.19 17.15
CA ARG A 78 0.92 1.35 17.08
C ARG A 78 -0.38 2.13 17.24
N VAL A 79 -0.51 3.27 16.57
CA VAL A 79 -1.70 4.13 16.61
C VAL A 79 -2.33 4.30 15.23
N GLY A 80 -3.63 4.19 15.20
CA GLY A 80 -4.48 4.42 14.03
C GLY A 80 -5.89 4.74 14.48
N TRP A 81 -6.72 5.12 13.54
CA TRP A 81 -8.12 5.46 13.78
C TRP A 81 -9.01 4.93 12.67
N MET A 82 -10.30 4.88 12.98
CA MET A 82 -11.36 4.51 12.08
C MET A 82 -12.43 5.60 12.10
N VAL A 83 -12.88 6.01 10.91
CA VAL A 83 -13.95 7.00 10.75
C VAL A 83 -15.13 6.32 10.06
N LEU A 84 -16.31 6.44 10.68
CA LEU A 84 -17.56 5.93 10.14
C LEU A 84 -18.36 7.07 9.52
N SER A 85 -18.60 7.00 8.22
CA SER A 85 -19.32 8.03 7.47
C SER A 85 -20.51 7.44 6.69
N GLY A 86 -21.38 8.30 6.18
CA GLY A 86 -22.62 7.92 5.50
C GLY A 86 -23.77 7.53 6.44
N PRO A 87 -24.90 7.02 5.90
CA PRO A 87 -26.10 6.64 6.64
C PRO A 87 -25.84 5.50 7.63
N LYS A 88 -26.27 5.64 8.87
CA LYS A 88 -25.98 4.71 9.97
C LYS A 88 -27.17 3.86 10.41
N ASP A 89 -28.38 4.14 9.90
CA ASP A 89 -29.60 3.53 10.42
C ASP A 89 -29.66 2.00 10.23
N HIS A 90 -29.14 1.50 9.11
CA HIS A 90 -29.13 0.08 8.78
C HIS A 90 -27.90 -0.69 9.30
N VAL A 91 -26.93 0.03 9.92
CA VAL A 91 -25.68 -0.56 10.44
C VAL A 91 -25.49 -0.36 11.94
N LYS A 92 -26.55 -0.03 12.67
CA LYS A 92 -26.50 0.20 14.13
C LYS A 92 -25.87 -0.97 14.89
N GLY A 93 -26.27 -2.20 14.56
CA GLY A 93 -25.70 -3.40 15.19
C GLY A 93 -24.20 -3.58 14.91
N TYR A 94 -23.72 -3.19 13.73
CA TYR A 94 -22.30 -3.19 13.42
C TYR A 94 -21.53 -2.17 14.28
N ILE A 95 -22.07 -0.96 14.41
CA ILE A 95 -21.48 0.11 15.24
C ILE A 95 -21.46 -0.30 16.71
N GLU A 96 -22.55 -0.89 17.21
CA GLU A 96 -22.61 -1.44 18.56
C GLU A 96 -21.56 -2.52 18.80
N GLY A 97 -21.41 -3.45 17.86
CA GLY A 97 -20.36 -4.47 17.90
C GLY A 97 -18.95 -3.87 17.96
N LEU A 98 -18.66 -2.82 17.18
CA LEU A 98 -17.39 -2.09 17.26
C LEU A 98 -17.16 -1.47 18.63
N ASN A 99 -18.18 -0.83 19.21
CA ASN A 99 -18.10 -0.26 20.55
C ASN A 99 -17.88 -1.34 21.63
N MET A 100 -18.53 -2.48 21.50
CA MET A 100 -18.30 -3.62 22.39
C MET A 100 -16.85 -4.11 22.31
N LEU A 101 -16.29 -4.29 21.10
CA LEU A 101 -14.92 -4.68 20.92
C LEU A 101 -13.92 -3.65 21.48
N ALA A 102 -14.22 -2.36 21.30
CA ALA A 102 -13.42 -1.29 21.89
C ALA A 102 -13.44 -1.33 23.42
N ASN A 103 -14.61 -1.55 24.00
CA ASN A 103 -14.77 -1.69 25.44
C ASN A 103 -14.05 -2.94 26.01
N MET A 104 -14.07 -4.04 25.28
CA MET A 104 -13.32 -5.25 25.66
C MET A 104 -11.81 -5.04 25.61
N ARG A 105 -11.33 -4.24 24.64
CA ARG A 105 -9.92 -3.91 24.50
C ARG A 105 -9.44 -2.95 25.61
N LEU A 106 -10.33 -2.13 26.15
CA LEU A 106 -10.06 -1.07 27.14
C LEU A 106 -9.06 -0.02 26.60
N CYS A 107 -8.04 0.30 27.42
CA CYS A 107 -7.08 1.35 27.10
C CYS A 107 -6.15 0.94 25.95
N SER A 108 -6.10 1.75 24.91
CA SER A 108 -5.05 1.69 23.90
C SER A 108 -3.80 2.44 24.39
N ASN A 109 -2.74 2.48 23.58
CA ASN A 109 -1.53 3.20 23.92
C ASN A 109 -1.79 4.70 24.05
N VAL A 110 -1.95 5.18 25.27
CA VAL A 110 -2.32 6.57 25.57
C VAL A 110 -1.26 7.55 25.08
N LEU A 111 0.04 7.25 25.26
CA LEU A 111 1.12 8.12 24.82
C LEU A 111 1.08 8.30 23.29
N ALA A 112 0.83 7.23 22.56
CA ALA A 112 0.71 7.30 21.10
C ALA A 112 -0.55 8.08 20.66
N GLN A 113 -1.65 8.00 21.41
CA GLN A 113 -2.86 8.79 21.12
C GLN A 113 -2.63 10.30 21.30
N GLN A 114 -1.83 10.71 22.30
CA GLN A 114 -1.52 12.12 22.54
C GLN A 114 -0.79 12.80 21.39
N VAL A 115 -0.01 12.05 20.60
CA VAL A 115 0.71 12.62 19.45
C VAL A 115 -0.16 12.77 18.20
N VAL A 116 -1.33 12.15 18.12
CA VAL A 116 -2.19 12.16 16.92
C VAL A 116 -2.54 13.58 16.51
N GLN A 117 -3.06 14.39 17.43
CA GLN A 117 -3.48 15.77 17.14
C GLN A 117 -2.29 16.62 16.65
N THR A 118 -1.16 16.54 17.35
CA THR A 118 0.07 17.24 16.96
C THR A 118 0.58 16.80 15.60
N SER A 119 0.55 15.49 15.34
CA SER A 119 0.98 14.94 14.05
C SER A 119 0.09 15.40 12.90
N LEU A 120 -1.22 15.41 13.08
CA LEU A 120 -2.16 15.81 12.02
C LEU A 120 -2.17 17.32 11.78
N GLY A 121 -2.01 18.14 12.82
CA GLY A 121 -2.01 19.60 12.74
C GLY A 121 -0.64 20.22 12.51
N GLY A 122 0.43 19.45 12.64
CA GLY A 122 1.80 19.91 12.49
C GLY A 122 2.35 19.86 11.07
N ARG A 123 3.64 20.15 10.94
CA ARG A 123 4.36 20.03 9.65
C ARG A 123 4.34 18.56 9.19
N GLN A 124 3.98 18.37 7.93
CA GLN A 124 3.98 17.06 7.30
C GLN A 124 5.37 16.77 6.69
N SER A 125 6.29 16.28 7.52
CA SER A 125 7.68 16.04 7.10
C SER A 125 7.85 14.95 6.05
N VAL A 126 6.80 14.20 5.72
CA VAL A 126 6.81 13.23 4.63
C VAL A 126 6.85 13.93 3.27
N ASP A 127 6.28 15.12 3.16
CA ASP A 127 6.19 15.86 1.90
C ASP A 127 7.57 16.12 1.31
N ASP A 128 8.55 16.49 2.15
CA ASP A 128 9.93 16.71 1.73
C ASP A 128 10.59 15.46 1.11
N LEU A 129 10.12 14.27 1.47
CA LEU A 129 10.65 12.99 0.96
C LEU A 129 10.05 12.58 -0.38
N LEU A 130 8.91 13.16 -0.74
CA LEU A 130 8.11 12.79 -1.91
C LEU A 130 8.30 13.75 -3.09
N LEU A 131 8.97 14.86 -2.87
CA LEU A 131 9.31 15.83 -3.92
C LEU A 131 10.63 15.48 -4.61
N PRO A 132 10.90 16.01 -5.82
CA PRO A 132 12.20 15.86 -6.48
C PRO A 132 13.36 16.23 -5.54
N GLY A 133 14.38 15.38 -5.46
CA GLY A 133 15.46 15.46 -4.49
C GLY A 133 15.15 14.84 -3.12
N GLY A 134 13.92 14.49 -2.84
CA GLY A 134 13.52 13.76 -1.64
C GLY A 134 13.87 12.27 -1.73
N ARG A 135 14.26 11.69 -0.60
CA ARG A 135 14.79 10.33 -0.55
C ARG A 135 13.85 9.29 -1.17
N ILE A 136 12.56 9.29 -0.82
CA ILE A 136 11.60 8.30 -1.34
C ILE A 136 11.36 8.49 -2.84
N PHE A 137 11.32 9.75 -3.30
CA PHE A 137 11.16 10.08 -4.70
C PHE A 137 12.34 9.54 -5.53
N GLU A 138 13.58 9.75 -5.05
CA GLU A 138 14.78 9.29 -5.77
C GLU A 138 14.91 7.77 -5.73
N GLN A 139 14.65 7.12 -4.61
CA GLN A 139 14.64 5.65 -4.49
C GLN A 139 13.62 5.01 -5.44
N ARG A 140 12.39 5.56 -5.51
CA ARG A 140 11.38 5.09 -6.48
C ARG A 140 11.88 5.22 -7.91
N ASN A 141 12.43 6.39 -8.27
CA ASN A 141 12.89 6.64 -9.64
C ASN A 141 14.05 5.75 -10.02
N PHE A 142 14.97 5.50 -9.08
CA PHE A 142 16.09 4.61 -9.27
C PHE A 142 15.62 3.17 -9.52
N ILE A 143 14.88 2.58 -8.58
CA ILE A 143 14.48 1.17 -8.69
C ILE A 143 13.56 0.91 -9.89
N HIS A 144 12.69 1.87 -10.24
CA HIS A 144 11.85 1.76 -11.42
C HIS A 144 12.69 1.68 -12.72
N ARG A 145 13.74 2.49 -12.85
CA ARG A 145 14.67 2.42 -14.00
C ARG A 145 15.45 1.11 -13.98
N ALA A 146 16.10 0.82 -12.86
CA ALA A 146 16.92 -0.38 -12.71
C ALA A 146 16.17 -1.67 -13.08
N ILE A 147 14.93 -1.83 -12.59
CA ILE A 147 14.11 -3.01 -12.94
C ILE A 147 13.74 -3.04 -14.42
N ASN A 148 13.41 -1.91 -15.04
CA ASN A 148 13.06 -1.90 -16.45
C ASN A 148 14.29 -2.01 -17.38
N ASP A 149 15.50 -1.82 -16.87
CA ASP A 149 16.75 -2.05 -17.60
C ASP A 149 17.15 -3.53 -17.63
N ILE A 150 16.57 -4.36 -16.76
CA ILE A 150 16.79 -5.82 -16.76
C ILE A 150 15.95 -6.47 -17.86
N PRO A 151 16.55 -7.19 -18.83
CA PRO A 151 15.79 -7.89 -19.86
C PRO A 151 14.78 -8.88 -19.25
N GLY A 152 13.55 -8.85 -19.73
CA GLY A 152 12.47 -9.74 -19.24
C GLY A 152 11.80 -9.29 -17.93
N LEU A 153 12.22 -8.17 -17.34
CA LEU A 153 11.48 -7.52 -16.27
C LEU A 153 10.80 -6.26 -16.76
N SER A 154 9.65 -5.94 -16.19
CA SER A 154 8.95 -4.69 -16.47
C SER A 154 8.14 -4.25 -15.26
N ALA A 155 8.08 -2.95 -15.00
CA ALA A 155 7.31 -2.39 -13.91
C ALA A 155 6.66 -1.06 -14.29
N VAL A 156 5.44 -0.85 -13.84
CA VAL A 156 4.76 0.46 -13.92
C VAL A 156 5.32 1.37 -12.84
N LYS A 157 5.56 2.64 -13.17
CA LYS A 157 6.07 3.60 -12.20
C LYS A 157 5.02 3.89 -11.12
N PRO A 158 5.31 3.61 -9.84
CA PRO A 158 4.38 3.90 -8.75
C PRO A 158 4.09 5.40 -8.62
N LYS A 159 2.83 5.76 -8.46
CA LYS A 159 2.39 7.14 -8.21
C LYS A 159 2.18 7.42 -6.73
N ALA A 160 2.13 6.38 -5.92
CA ALA A 160 1.92 6.46 -4.48
C ALA A 160 2.52 5.25 -3.77
N GLY A 161 2.58 5.30 -2.45
CA GLY A 161 3.04 4.21 -1.60
C GLY A 161 4.56 4.06 -1.57
N LEU A 162 5.02 2.86 -1.27
CA LEU A 162 6.43 2.51 -1.03
C LEU A 162 6.85 1.24 -1.76
N TYR A 163 6.09 0.83 -2.77
CA TYR A 163 6.20 -0.49 -3.39
C TYR A 163 6.26 -0.38 -4.91
N LEU A 164 7.09 -1.25 -5.50
CA LEU A 164 7.11 -1.55 -6.92
C LEU A 164 6.64 -3.00 -7.12
N PHE A 165 5.89 -3.26 -8.18
CA PHE A 165 5.34 -4.59 -8.48
C PHE A 165 5.75 -5.05 -9.88
N PRO A 166 7.01 -5.49 -10.04
CA PRO A 166 7.54 -5.93 -11.32
C PRO A 166 6.87 -7.19 -11.83
N LYS A 167 6.74 -7.24 -13.15
CA LYS A 167 6.36 -8.43 -13.90
C LYS A 167 7.61 -9.11 -14.46
N ILE A 168 7.61 -10.44 -14.42
CA ILE A 168 8.68 -11.30 -14.95
C ILE A 168 8.22 -11.96 -16.24
N ASP A 169 9.06 -11.98 -17.27
CA ASP A 169 8.87 -12.83 -18.42
C ASP A 169 9.19 -14.29 -18.04
N ARG A 170 8.12 -15.05 -17.81
CA ARG A 170 8.20 -16.45 -17.37
C ARG A 170 8.90 -17.37 -18.36
N GLN A 171 8.83 -17.08 -19.66
CA GLN A 171 9.46 -17.89 -20.69
C GLN A 171 10.97 -17.69 -20.66
N MET A 172 11.40 -16.43 -20.54
CA MET A 172 12.81 -16.08 -20.46
C MET A 172 13.48 -16.67 -19.22
N TYR A 173 12.86 -16.49 -18.05
CA TYR A 173 13.41 -16.92 -16.76
C TYR A 173 12.99 -18.32 -16.33
N ARG A 174 12.12 -19.01 -17.09
CA ARG A 174 11.61 -20.38 -16.80
C ARG A 174 11.01 -20.50 -15.40
N ILE A 175 10.25 -19.48 -14.99
CA ILE A 175 9.63 -19.44 -13.66
C ILE A 175 8.21 -20.02 -13.74
N ASP A 176 7.97 -21.11 -13.03
CA ASP A 176 6.66 -21.74 -12.89
C ASP A 176 6.04 -21.45 -11.51
N ASP A 177 6.85 -21.07 -10.53
CA ASP A 177 6.46 -20.77 -9.17
C ASP A 177 7.17 -19.51 -8.65
N ASP A 178 6.42 -18.43 -8.40
CA ASP A 178 6.95 -17.16 -7.94
C ASP A 178 7.37 -17.19 -6.46
N GLU A 179 6.81 -18.09 -5.65
CA GLU A 179 7.23 -18.31 -4.27
C GLU A 179 8.62 -18.97 -4.22
N GLU A 180 8.82 -20.02 -5.02
CA GLU A 180 10.13 -20.68 -5.11
C GLU A 180 11.19 -19.71 -5.66
N PHE A 181 10.85 -18.89 -6.66
CA PHE A 181 11.74 -17.86 -7.18
C PHE A 181 12.22 -16.89 -6.08
N VAL A 182 11.32 -16.29 -5.31
CA VAL A 182 11.73 -15.36 -4.25
C VAL A 182 12.44 -16.07 -3.09
N LEU A 183 12.15 -17.34 -2.85
CA LEU A 183 12.85 -18.15 -1.86
C LEU A 183 14.29 -18.46 -2.29
N GLN A 184 14.52 -18.72 -3.57
CA GLN A 184 15.87 -18.91 -4.14
C GLN A 184 16.68 -17.63 -4.04
N LEU A 185 16.13 -16.47 -4.42
CA LEU A 185 16.77 -15.17 -4.22
C LEU A 185 17.15 -14.92 -2.76
N LEU A 186 16.26 -15.25 -1.83
CA LEU A 186 16.58 -15.12 -0.41
C LEU A 186 17.73 -16.03 0.02
N LYS A 187 17.77 -17.26 -0.46
CA LYS A 187 18.82 -18.24 -0.09
C LYS A 187 20.17 -17.91 -0.69
N GLN A 188 20.20 -17.53 -1.95
CA GLN A 188 21.41 -17.30 -2.75
C GLN A 188 21.95 -15.88 -2.53
N GLU A 189 21.10 -14.88 -2.81
CA GLU A 189 21.50 -13.48 -2.86
C GLU A 189 21.20 -12.70 -1.56
N LYS A 190 20.55 -13.33 -0.57
CA LYS A 190 20.12 -12.69 0.69
C LYS A 190 19.14 -11.53 0.48
N VAL A 191 18.46 -11.51 -0.66
CA VAL A 191 17.45 -10.53 -1.04
C VAL A 191 16.06 -11.05 -0.68
N MET A 192 15.34 -10.32 0.19
CA MET A 192 14.00 -10.68 0.62
C MET A 192 12.96 -9.91 -0.19
N LEU A 193 12.21 -10.61 -1.01
CA LEU A 193 11.09 -10.10 -1.80
C LEU A 193 9.80 -10.80 -1.38
N VAL A 194 8.67 -10.32 -1.89
CA VAL A 194 7.36 -10.95 -1.65
C VAL A 194 6.77 -11.35 -2.99
N HIS A 195 6.47 -12.63 -3.15
CA HIS A 195 5.89 -13.18 -4.37
C HIS A 195 4.48 -12.63 -4.66
N GLY A 196 4.10 -12.52 -5.93
CA GLY A 196 2.82 -11.93 -6.37
C GLY A 196 1.61 -12.70 -5.88
N ARG A 197 1.65 -14.04 -5.91
CA ARG A 197 0.55 -14.88 -5.40
C ARG A 197 0.27 -14.69 -3.91
N GLY A 198 1.24 -14.22 -3.12
CA GLY A 198 1.04 -13.81 -1.74
C GLY A 198 0.05 -12.63 -1.59
N PHE A 199 -0.16 -11.86 -2.66
CA PHE A 199 -1.19 -10.82 -2.78
C PHE A 199 -2.44 -11.28 -3.54
N ASN A 200 -2.60 -12.59 -3.71
CA ASN A 200 -3.67 -13.18 -4.49
C ASN A 200 -3.64 -12.80 -5.99
N TRP A 201 -2.44 -12.50 -6.50
CA TRP A 201 -2.22 -12.34 -7.92
C TRP A 201 -2.41 -13.67 -8.63
N LYS A 202 -3.01 -13.66 -9.83
CA LYS A 202 -3.46 -14.88 -10.49
C LYS A 202 -2.30 -15.72 -11.04
N ASP A 203 -1.34 -15.04 -11.67
CA ASP A 203 -0.25 -15.67 -12.38
C ASP A 203 1.06 -15.60 -11.57
N PRO A 204 1.94 -16.61 -11.61
CA PRO A 204 3.21 -16.59 -10.88
C PRO A 204 4.28 -15.80 -11.66
N ASP A 205 3.97 -14.56 -11.99
CA ASP A 205 4.79 -13.71 -12.85
C ASP A 205 5.07 -12.32 -12.23
N HIS A 206 4.81 -12.14 -10.95
CA HIS A 206 5.06 -10.87 -10.27
C HIS A 206 5.72 -11.08 -8.91
N PHE A 207 6.45 -10.06 -8.47
CA PHE A 207 6.94 -9.94 -7.09
C PHE A 207 6.85 -8.48 -6.63
N ARG A 208 6.94 -8.25 -5.32
CA ARG A 208 6.88 -6.91 -4.76
C ARG A 208 8.21 -6.51 -4.15
N ILE A 209 8.69 -5.33 -4.52
CA ILE A 209 9.85 -4.66 -3.94
C ILE A 209 9.38 -3.54 -3.02
N VAL A 210 10.02 -3.39 -1.87
CA VAL A 210 9.89 -2.21 -1.00
C VAL A 210 11.08 -1.31 -1.29
N TYR A 211 10.86 -0.10 -1.81
CA TYR A 211 11.96 0.82 -2.18
C TYR A 211 12.33 1.81 -1.06
N LEU A 212 12.29 1.36 0.21
CA LEU A 212 12.75 2.12 1.37
C LEU A 212 14.25 2.02 1.66
N PRO A 213 14.98 0.95 1.27
CA PRO A 213 16.43 0.91 1.40
C PRO A 213 17.11 2.05 0.64
N THR A 214 18.35 2.38 1.00
CA THR A 214 19.13 3.39 0.26
C THR A 214 19.36 2.98 -1.18
N VAL A 215 19.74 3.93 -2.04
CA VAL A 215 20.03 3.63 -3.46
C VAL A 215 21.17 2.61 -3.57
N GLU A 216 22.17 2.69 -2.70
CA GLU A 216 23.29 1.76 -2.64
C GLU A 216 22.84 0.34 -2.29
N GLU A 217 21.92 0.20 -1.33
CA GLU A 217 21.33 -1.10 -0.97
C GLU A 217 20.40 -1.63 -2.07
N LEU A 218 19.67 -0.74 -2.76
CA LEU A 218 18.83 -1.11 -3.90
C LEU A 218 19.67 -1.54 -5.12
N CYS A 219 20.91 -1.04 -5.25
CA CYS A 219 21.84 -1.50 -6.28
C CYS A 219 22.17 -2.98 -6.15
N LEU A 220 22.18 -3.55 -4.96
CA LEU A 220 22.42 -4.99 -4.76
C LEU A 220 21.36 -5.84 -5.43
N LEU A 221 20.13 -5.35 -5.56
CA LEU A 221 19.07 -6.02 -6.33
C LEU A 221 19.37 -6.08 -7.85
N TYR A 222 20.19 -5.14 -8.34
CA TYR A 222 20.53 -5.03 -9.76
C TYR A 222 21.82 -5.77 -10.11
N THR A 223 22.75 -5.93 -9.16
CA THR A 223 24.09 -6.44 -9.40
C THR A 223 24.28 -7.91 -9.01
N SER A 224 23.31 -8.56 -8.40
CA SER A 224 23.39 -9.95 -7.98
C SER A 224 23.58 -10.92 -9.17
N ASP A 225 23.18 -10.55 -10.38
CA ASP A 225 23.40 -11.34 -11.60
C ASP A 225 24.78 -11.11 -12.28
N ALA A 226 25.58 -10.14 -11.81
CA ALA A 226 26.83 -9.76 -12.47
C ALA A 226 28.08 -10.40 -11.83
N ALA A 227 27.92 -11.24 -10.81
CA ALA A 227 29.04 -11.82 -10.06
C ALA A 227 29.42 -13.25 -10.46
N ASP A 228 28.75 -13.86 -11.44
CA ASP A 228 29.03 -15.22 -11.93
C ASP A 228 29.48 -15.26 -13.40
N GLU A 229 30.36 -14.35 -13.83
CA GLU A 229 31.21 -14.51 -15.00
C GLU A 229 32.69 -14.58 -14.61
#